data_b0303738b9a1d07de4fd00a49a35a017
#
_entry.id   b0303738b9a1d07de4fd00a49a35a017
#
_cell.length_a   1.000
_cell.length_b   1.000
_cell.length_c   1.000
_cell.angle_alpha   90.00
_cell.angle_beta   90.00
_cell.angle_gamma   90.00
#
_symmetry.space_group_name_H-M   'P 1'
#
loop_
_entity.id
_entity.type
_entity.pdbx_description
1 polymer ?
#
loop_
_entity_poly.entity_id
_entity_poly.type
_entity_poly.pdbx_seq_one_letter_code
_entity_poly.pdbx_strand_id
1 'polypeptide(L)'
;AFELAFNAGWFEYKVAKLFSRWDKCKEVLLNCVFPAVNNAPKNEVDVIVNAGTKIIFVEGKTQISSVTDIDKFRSVVKNYGGMGSKGIFITELSKPAIAKEKCQQNGIIDVSFAEDFNEAKFFKMLDEMLPQLNTK
;
A
#
# COMPACT_ATOMS: atom_id res chain seq x y z
N ALA A 1 4.54 22.35 -14.25
CA ALA A 1 5.05 21.01 -14.02
C ALA A 1 5.02 20.65 -12.54
N PHE A 2 5.47 21.55 -11.69
CA PHE A 2 5.45 21.26 -10.26
C PHE A 2 4.03 21.10 -9.73
N GLU A 3 3.14 22.01 -10.10
CA GLU A 3 1.77 21.94 -9.65
C GLU A 3 1.09 20.67 -10.12
N LEU A 4 1.35 20.29 -11.37
CA LEU A 4 0.75 19.10 -11.92
C LEU A 4 1.24 17.85 -11.18
N ALA A 5 2.54 17.78 -10.94
CA ALA A 5 3.11 16.66 -10.21
C ALA A 5 2.58 16.62 -8.78
N PHE A 6 2.43 17.78 -8.16
CA PHE A 6 1.92 17.86 -6.81
C PHE A 6 0.46 17.40 -6.76
N ASN A 7 -0.36 17.87 -7.71
CA ASN A 7 -1.76 17.48 -7.74
C ASN A 7 -1.91 15.98 -8.00
N ALA A 8 -1.10 15.42 -8.87
CA ALA A 8 -1.18 14.01 -9.20
C ALA A 8 -0.73 13.13 -8.04
N GLY A 9 0.17 13.64 -7.20
CA GLY A 9 0.76 12.84 -6.15
C GLY A 9 0.37 13.21 -4.73
N TRP A 10 -0.61 14.13 -4.54
CA TRP A 10 -0.88 14.60 -3.18
C TRP A 10 -1.33 13.49 -2.25
N PHE A 11 -2.12 12.55 -2.76
CA PHE A 11 -2.64 11.48 -1.92
C PHE A 11 -1.55 10.48 -1.57
N GLU A 12 -0.73 10.13 -2.56
CA GLU A 12 0.40 9.24 -2.31
C GLU A 12 1.36 9.87 -1.31
N TYR A 13 1.55 11.18 -1.40
CA TYR A 13 2.40 11.89 -0.46
C TYR A 13 1.80 11.86 0.94
N LYS A 14 0.49 12.05 1.05
CA LYS A 14 -0.21 11.94 2.33
C LYS A 14 0.01 10.57 2.95
N VAL A 15 -0.11 9.52 2.14
CA VAL A 15 0.07 8.15 2.59
C VAL A 15 1.53 7.93 3.03
N ALA A 16 2.47 8.42 2.23
CA ALA A 16 3.88 8.27 2.57
C ALA A 16 4.22 8.97 3.87
N LYS A 17 3.65 10.15 4.10
CA LYS A 17 3.87 10.86 5.35
C LYS A 17 3.29 10.11 6.53
N LEU A 18 2.15 9.47 6.35
CA LEU A 18 1.57 8.65 7.39
C LEU A 18 2.54 7.55 7.80
N PHE A 19 3.04 6.79 6.83
CA PHE A 19 3.96 5.69 7.15
C PHE A 19 5.27 6.19 7.73
N SER A 20 5.71 7.38 7.34
CA SER A 20 6.97 7.91 7.85
C SER A 20 6.92 8.22 9.34
N ARG A 21 5.71 8.36 9.90
CA ARG A 21 5.54 8.60 11.34
C ARG A 21 5.52 7.31 12.15
N TRP A 22 5.50 6.16 11.49
CA TRP A 22 5.53 4.87 12.16
C TRP A 22 6.96 4.57 12.58
N ASP A 23 7.16 4.20 13.84
CA ASP A 23 8.51 4.09 14.39
C ASP A 23 9.32 2.94 13.81
N LYS A 24 8.66 1.96 13.19
CA LYS A 24 9.38 0.86 12.55
C LYS A 24 9.70 1.12 11.10
N CYS A 25 9.28 2.26 10.58
CA CYS A 25 9.57 2.62 9.21
C CYS A 25 11.02 3.06 9.07
N LYS A 26 11.78 2.37 8.24
CA LYS A 26 13.16 2.74 7.97
C LYS A 26 13.26 3.69 6.78
N GLU A 27 12.38 3.50 5.81
CA GLU A 27 12.44 4.28 4.59
C GLU A 27 11.12 4.17 3.85
N VAL A 28 10.70 5.26 3.21
CA VAL A 28 9.52 5.27 2.34
C VAL A 28 9.97 5.68 0.95
N LEU A 29 9.60 4.89 -0.04
CA LEU A 29 9.88 5.18 -1.44
C LEU A 29 8.57 5.47 -2.16
N LEU A 30 8.60 6.47 -3.03
CA LEU A 30 7.40 6.89 -3.77
C LEU A 30 7.57 6.56 -5.25
N ASN A 31 6.47 6.17 -5.87
CA ASN A 31 6.37 6.00 -7.33
C ASN A 31 7.46 5.09 -7.89
N CYS A 32 7.58 3.92 -7.30
CA CYS A 32 8.57 2.95 -7.74
C CYS A 32 8.08 2.23 -8.98
N VAL A 33 8.96 2.13 -9.98
CA VAL A 33 8.65 1.46 -11.23
C VAL A 33 9.56 0.25 -11.34
N PHE A 34 8.97 -0.91 -11.57
CA PHE A 34 9.73 -2.14 -11.75
C PHE A 34 9.85 -2.48 -13.22
N PRO A 35 10.95 -3.11 -13.64
CA PRO A 35 11.10 -3.47 -15.05
C PRO A 35 9.96 -4.38 -15.48
N ALA A 36 9.50 -4.18 -16.71
CA ALA A 36 8.49 -5.02 -17.27
C ALA A 36 9.05 -6.43 -17.50
N VAL A 37 8.23 -7.43 -17.26
CA VAL A 37 8.60 -8.81 -17.48
C VAL A 37 7.60 -9.40 -18.45
N ASN A 38 8.09 -10.03 -19.51
CA ASN A 38 7.25 -10.75 -20.49
C ASN A 38 6.19 -9.84 -21.11
N ASN A 39 6.59 -8.66 -21.54
CA ASN A 39 5.69 -7.72 -22.21
C ASN A 39 4.54 -7.26 -21.32
N ALA A 40 4.67 -7.46 -20.01
CA ALA A 40 3.66 -6.98 -19.09
C ALA A 40 3.65 -5.46 -19.10
N PRO A 41 2.49 -4.85 -18.84
CA PRO A 41 2.47 -3.40 -18.73
C PRO A 41 3.38 -2.95 -17.59
N LYS A 42 3.73 -1.68 -17.66
CA LYS A 42 4.56 -1.06 -16.66
C LYS A 42 4.02 -1.35 -15.26
N ASN A 43 4.89 -1.86 -14.41
CA ASN A 43 4.54 -2.19 -13.04
C ASN A 43 5.00 -1.07 -12.13
N GLU A 44 4.04 -0.45 -11.46
CA GLU A 44 4.30 0.71 -10.66
C GLU A 44 3.65 0.54 -9.29
N VAL A 45 4.38 0.91 -8.24
CA VAL A 45 3.85 0.89 -6.88
C VAL A 45 3.94 2.31 -6.34
N ASP A 46 2.83 2.80 -5.82
CA ASP A 46 2.75 4.18 -5.35
C ASP A 46 3.69 4.43 -4.18
N VAL A 47 3.69 3.53 -3.20
CA VAL A 47 4.48 3.69 -1.98
C VAL A 47 5.04 2.34 -1.58
N ILE A 48 6.32 2.32 -1.26
CA ILE A 48 6.95 1.13 -0.69
C ILE A 48 7.54 1.53 0.66
N VAL A 49 7.20 0.76 1.69
CA VAL A 49 7.67 1.03 3.04
C VAL A 49 8.64 -0.07 3.44
N ASN A 50 9.86 0.35 3.77
CA ASN A 50 10.88 -0.56 4.26
C ASN A 50 10.83 -0.53 5.79
N ALA A 51 10.44 -1.66 6.37
CA ALA A 51 10.35 -1.79 7.82
C ALA A 51 11.47 -2.67 8.37
N GLY A 52 12.57 -2.70 7.66
CA GLY A 52 13.74 -3.48 8.08
C GLY A 52 13.71 -4.87 7.51
N THR A 53 13.06 -5.78 8.20
CA THR A 53 12.99 -7.17 7.74
C THR A 53 11.81 -7.43 6.82
N LYS A 54 10.90 -6.47 6.69
CA LYS A 54 9.71 -6.64 5.87
C LYS A 54 9.48 -5.45 4.97
N ILE A 55 8.99 -5.73 3.80
CA ILE A 55 8.62 -4.69 2.82
C ILE A 55 7.10 -4.65 2.74
N ILE A 56 6.55 -3.46 2.79
CA ILE A 56 5.11 -3.26 2.66
C ILE A 56 4.88 -2.47 1.38
N PHE A 57 4.07 -3.03 0.49
CA PHE A 57 3.66 -2.37 -0.74
C PHE A 57 2.35 -1.67 -0.48
N VAL A 58 2.22 -0.42 -0.89
CA VAL A 58 1.02 0.36 -0.61
C VAL A 58 0.51 0.97 -1.90
N GLU A 59 -0.76 0.75 -2.15
CA GLU A 59 -1.48 1.41 -3.24
C GLU A 59 -2.41 2.43 -2.61
N GLY A 60 -2.34 3.68 -3.07
CA GLY A 60 -3.17 4.75 -2.54
C GLY A 60 -4.00 5.38 -3.63
N LYS A 61 -5.30 5.44 -3.41
CA LYS A 61 -6.23 6.09 -4.32
C LYS A 61 -7.25 6.87 -3.53
N THR A 62 -7.70 7.99 -4.08
CA THR A 62 -8.77 8.72 -3.41
C THR A 62 -10.03 7.88 -3.35
N GLN A 63 -10.31 7.14 -4.43
CA GLN A 63 -11.41 6.18 -4.41
C GLN A 63 -11.12 5.10 -5.44
N ILE A 64 -11.73 3.94 -5.25
CA ILE A 64 -11.59 2.84 -6.20
C ILE A 64 -12.61 3.01 -7.31
N SER A 65 -12.14 2.96 -8.56
CA SER A 65 -13.02 3.03 -9.72
C SER A 65 -13.34 1.65 -10.28
N SER A 66 -12.51 0.64 -9.96
CA SER A 66 -12.73 -0.71 -10.47
C SER A 66 -12.02 -1.71 -9.57
N VAL A 67 -12.64 -2.90 -9.40
CA VAL A 67 -11.99 -3.96 -8.62
C VAL A 67 -10.76 -4.52 -9.32
N THR A 68 -10.60 -4.24 -10.62
CA THR A 68 -9.38 -4.67 -11.31
C THR A 68 -8.14 -3.96 -10.76
N ASP A 69 -8.32 -2.79 -10.14
CA ASP A 69 -7.20 -2.12 -9.48
C ASP A 69 -6.61 -2.99 -8.39
N ILE A 70 -7.46 -3.72 -7.69
CA ILE A 70 -7.01 -4.61 -6.61
C ILE A 70 -6.26 -5.80 -7.20
N ASP A 71 -6.77 -6.35 -8.30
CA ASP A 71 -6.10 -7.47 -8.97
C ASP A 71 -4.71 -7.07 -9.46
N LYS A 72 -4.59 -5.88 -10.04
CA LYS A 72 -3.31 -5.39 -10.52
C LYS A 72 -2.33 -5.22 -9.37
N PHE A 73 -2.80 -4.66 -8.28
CA PHE A 73 -1.95 -4.45 -7.12
C PHE A 73 -1.48 -5.77 -6.53
N ARG A 74 -2.40 -6.74 -6.43
CA ARG A 74 -2.03 -8.06 -5.93
C ARG A 74 -0.94 -8.69 -6.79
N SER A 75 -1.07 -8.55 -8.11
CA SER A 75 -0.07 -9.10 -9.02
C SER A 75 1.31 -8.50 -8.78
N VAL A 76 1.36 -7.19 -8.56
CA VAL A 76 2.63 -6.51 -8.31
C VAL A 76 3.25 -7.01 -7.01
N VAL A 77 2.45 -7.09 -5.94
CA VAL A 77 2.94 -7.59 -4.66
C VAL A 77 3.48 -9.00 -4.80
N LYS A 78 2.73 -9.85 -5.49
CA LYS A 78 3.13 -11.24 -5.67
C LYS A 78 4.40 -11.36 -6.50
N ASN A 79 4.52 -10.58 -7.56
CA ASN A 79 5.63 -10.71 -8.49
C ASN A 79 6.91 -10.07 -7.99
N TYR A 80 6.81 -8.99 -7.23
CA TYR A 80 8.00 -8.22 -6.83
C TYR A 80 8.24 -8.19 -5.34
N GLY A 81 7.25 -8.55 -4.53
CA GLY A 81 7.38 -8.45 -3.09
C GLY A 81 8.12 -9.59 -2.45
N GLY A 82 8.02 -10.76 -3.04
CA GLY A 82 8.65 -11.92 -2.46
C GLY A 82 7.92 -12.43 -1.23
N MET A 83 8.54 -13.42 -0.60
CA MET A 83 7.96 -14.08 0.55
C MET A 83 7.90 -13.11 1.74
N GLY A 84 6.77 -13.07 2.41
CA GLY A 84 6.62 -12.24 3.59
C GLY A 84 6.21 -10.81 3.32
N SER A 85 6.14 -10.40 2.06
CA SER A 85 5.67 -9.05 1.73
C SER A 85 4.20 -8.91 2.01
N LYS A 86 3.79 -7.68 2.32
CA LYS A 86 2.39 -7.37 2.56
C LYS A 86 1.95 -6.26 1.62
N GLY A 87 0.66 -6.27 1.29
CA GLY A 87 0.06 -5.23 0.47
C GLY A 87 -1.05 -4.54 1.23
N ILE A 88 -1.05 -3.22 1.17
CA ILE A 88 -2.10 -2.40 1.79
C ILE A 88 -2.70 -1.52 0.70
N PHE A 89 -4.02 -1.55 0.59
CA PHE A 89 -4.74 -0.69 -0.34
C PHE A 89 -5.48 0.36 0.48
N ILE A 90 -5.02 1.60 0.39
CA ILE A 90 -5.55 2.66 1.24
C ILE A 90 -6.27 3.70 0.39
N THR A 91 -7.47 4.09 0.81
CA THR A 91 -8.26 5.07 0.08
C THR A 91 -8.68 6.20 1.00
N GLU A 92 -8.93 7.37 0.40
CA GLU A 92 -9.50 8.50 1.13
C GLU A 92 -10.95 8.22 1.46
N LEU A 93 -11.71 7.77 0.47
CA LEU A 93 -13.14 7.47 0.63
C LEU A 93 -13.33 5.99 0.93
N SER A 94 -14.52 5.66 1.45
CA SER A 94 -14.86 4.28 1.74
C SER A 94 -14.86 3.44 0.46
N LYS A 95 -14.45 2.19 0.58
CA LYS A 95 -14.51 1.26 -0.53
C LYS A 95 -15.88 0.60 -0.61
N PRO A 96 -16.37 0.29 -1.81
CA PRO A 96 -17.57 -0.54 -1.95
C PRO A 96 -17.35 -1.91 -1.30
N ALA A 97 -18.44 -2.54 -0.89
CA ALA A 97 -18.36 -3.85 -0.23
C ALA A 97 -17.61 -4.88 -1.08
N ILE A 98 -17.84 -4.84 -2.41
CA ILE A 98 -17.19 -5.81 -3.29
C ILE A 98 -15.68 -5.60 -3.33
N ALA A 99 -15.23 -4.35 -3.22
CA ALA A 99 -13.81 -4.05 -3.20
C ALA A 99 -13.18 -4.52 -1.88
N LYS A 100 -13.88 -4.33 -0.76
CA LYS A 100 -13.38 -4.82 0.53
C LYS A 100 -13.25 -6.33 0.52
N GLU A 101 -14.24 -7.01 -0.03
CA GLU A 101 -14.21 -8.46 -0.14
C GLU A 101 -13.06 -8.93 -1.01
N LYS A 102 -12.83 -8.23 -2.11
CA LYS A 102 -11.74 -8.57 -3.01
C LYS A 102 -10.39 -8.43 -2.32
N CYS A 103 -10.21 -7.37 -1.56
CA CYS A 103 -8.98 -7.21 -0.78
C CYS A 103 -8.79 -8.37 0.17
N GLN A 104 -9.83 -8.72 0.90
CA GLN A 104 -9.77 -9.81 1.87
C GLN A 104 -9.42 -11.14 1.19
N GLN A 105 -10.06 -11.42 0.06
CA GLN A 105 -9.80 -12.65 -0.68
C GLN A 105 -8.37 -12.73 -1.18
N ASN A 106 -7.75 -11.60 -1.45
CA ASN A 106 -6.40 -11.55 -2.00
C ASN A 106 -5.34 -11.28 -0.94
N GLY A 107 -5.70 -11.29 0.33
CA GLY A 107 -4.74 -11.06 1.39
C GLY A 107 -4.20 -9.64 1.45
N ILE A 108 -4.94 -8.69 0.89
CA ILE A 108 -4.58 -7.29 0.91
C ILE A 108 -5.30 -6.61 2.05
N ILE A 109 -4.57 -5.80 2.82
CA ILE A 109 -5.15 -5.06 3.93
C ILE A 109 -5.87 -3.84 3.39
N ASP A 110 -7.13 -3.70 3.79
CA ASP A 110 -7.99 -2.63 3.35
C ASP A 110 -8.01 -1.53 4.41
N VAL A 111 -7.67 -0.31 4.01
CA VAL A 111 -7.69 0.85 4.90
C VAL A 111 -8.39 2.00 4.20
N SER A 112 -9.29 2.68 4.90
CA SER A 112 -9.97 3.87 4.37
C SER A 112 -9.92 4.96 5.42
N PHE A 113 -9.48 6.16 5.01
CA PHE A 113 -9.44 7.28 5.95
C PHE A 113 -10.84 7.72 6.37
N ALA A 114 -11.85 7.47 5.54
CA ALA A 114 -13.22 7.85 5.82
C ALA A 114 -13.94 6.90 6.78
N GLU A 115 -13.35 5.77 7.12
CA GLU A 115 -14.00 4.76 7.97
C GLU A 115 -13.31 4.66 9.31
N ASP A 116 -13.58 5.65 10.16
CA ASP A 116 -13.08 5.67 11.55
C ASP A 116 -11.57 5.45 11.64
N PHE A 117 -10.83 6.08 10.75
CA PHE A 117 -9.38 5.94 10.75
C PHE A 117 -8.78 6.53 12.01
N ASN A 118 -7.90 5.76 12.65
CA ASN A 118 -7.18 6.20 13.84
C ASN A 118 -5.72 5.82 13.64
N GLU A 119 -4.84 6.81 13.66
CA GLU A 119 -3.44 6.57 13.36
C GLU A 119 -2.78 5.63 14.35
N ALA A 120 -3.08 5.77 15.64
CA ALA A 120 -2.49 4.89 16.65
C ALA A 120 -2.91 3.45 16.46
N LYS A 121 -4.18 3.22 16.14
CA LYS A 121 -4.66 1.86 15.87
C LYS A 121 -4.05 1.31 14.60
N PHE A 122 -3.88 2.16 13.60
CA PHE A 122 -3.27 1.76 12.35
C PHE A 122 -1.83 1.28 12.60
N PHE A 123 -1.06 2.06 13.35
CA PHE A 123 0.32 1.67 13.64
C PHE A 123 0.38 0.40 14.49
N LYS A 124 -0.58 0.23 15.40
CA LYS A 124 -0.64 -1.00 16.17
C LYS A 124 -0.87 -2.20 15.27
N MET A 125 -1.76 -2.04 14.29
CA MET A 125 -1.99 -3.10 13.33
C MET A 125 -0.73 -3.43 12.55
N LEU A 126 0.01 -2.40 12.12
CA LEU A 126 1.28 -2.61 11.42
C LEU A 126 2.28 -3.35 12.31
N ASP A 127 2.35 -2.96 13.58
CA ASP A 127 3.23 -3.65 14.52
C ASP A 127 2.89 -5.13 14.61
N GLU A 128 1.61 -5.44 14.59
CA GLU A 128 1.16 -6.83 14.71
C GLU A 128 1.44 -7.64 13.45
N MET A 129 1.71 -6.99 12.35
CA MET A 129 2.10 -7.69 11.13
C MET A 129 3.53 -8.22 11.17
N LEU A 130 4.34 -7.70 12.08
CA LEU A 130 5.76 -8.00 12.11
C LEU A 130 6.23 -8.95 13.20
N PRO A 131 5.41 -9.33 14.16
CA PRO A 131 5.94 -10.06 15.33
C PRO A 131 6.58 -11.39 15.00
N GLN A 132 6.10 -12.08 13.97
CA GLN A 132 6.69 -13.37 13.62
C GLN A 132 8.13 -13.25 13.17
N LEU A 133 8.53 -12.07 12.74
CA LEU A 133 9.90 -11.86 12.28
C LEU A 133 10.85 -11.60 13.42
N ASN A 134 10.32 -11.26 14.57
CA ASN A 134 11.13 -10.85 15.71
C ASN A 134 11.20 -11.90 16.77
N THR A 135 10.48 -12.99 16.61
CA THR A 135 10.45 -14.02 17.60
C THR A 135 11.53 -15.03 17.32
N LYS A 136 12.30 -14.92 17.09
CA LYS A 136 13.16 -15.94 17.01
C LYS A 136 14.27 -15.72 17.21
#